data_f080d9ceb7feedb392205520446f7464
#
_entry.id   f080d9ceb7feedb392205520446f7464
#
_cell.length_a   1.000
_cell.length_b   1.000
_cell.length_c   1.000
_cell.angle_alpha   90.00
_cell.angle_beta   90.00
_cell.angle_gamma   90.00
#
_symmetry.space_group_name_H-M   'P 1'
#
loop_
_entity.id
_entity.type
_entity.pdbx_description
1 polymer ?
#
loop_
_entity_poly.entity_id
_entity_poly.type
_entity_poly.pdbx_seq_one_letter_code
_entity_poly.pdbx_strand_id
1 'polypeptide(L)'
;MQLGFVYISLPSILVTEAKRDVTIIFILVIILYGCILTFYNRFYRYFLVHSFFKWLYVVYWSINVIVLVVSLTSTLKRWLMFNTPALVIIVLILLVCFYGVVSRAETTINIPVFIIPLIVIFLVTLLRVVPELRVYQFFPLFDSTKGEWLQGFLFAWYAFMGAELFLIFRRYVIKKVTVKLIAVFVSIIGGMHLLAIIITLLYFPRVETKEILEPLLYILNAQEVMFLKRLDIFFIYIWFIVKPLF
;
A
#
# COMPACT_ATOMS: atom_id res chain seq x y z
N MET A 1 -1.48 -7.32 -1.62
CA MET A 1 -0.21 -6.77 -1.15
C MET A 1 -0.11 -5.25 -1.27
N GLN A 2 -0.46 -4.68 -2.41
CA GLN A 2 -0.30 -3.24 -2.70
C GLN A 2 -1.06 -2.29 -1.76
N LEU A 3 -2.14 -2.71 -1.15
CA LEU A 3 -2.93 -1.91 -0.20
C LEU A 3 -2.52 -2.12 1.28
N GLY A 4 -1.34 -2.64 1.52
CA GLY A 4 -0.88 -2.95 2.87
C GLY A 4 -0.24 -1.78 3.62
N PHE A 5 0.81 -2.10 4.37
CA PHE A 5 1.55 -1.16 5.23
C PHE A 5 2.04 0.10 4.50
N VAL A 6 2.45 -0.06 3.24
CA VAL A 6 2.88 1.05 2.38
C VAL A 6 1.80 2.14 2.29
N TYR A 7 0.52 1.76 2.36
CA TYR A 7 -0.59 2.69 2.27
C TYR A 7 -0.66 3.67 3.45
N ILE A 8 -0.30 3.23 4.67
CA ILE A 8 -0.41 4.05 5.89
C ILE A 8 0.73 5.09 5.97
N SER A 9 1.97 4.67 5.71
CA SER A 9 3.17 5.51 5.83
C SER A 9 3.60 6.15 4.52
N LEU A 10 3.09 5.64 3.38
CA LEU A 10 3.46 6.12 2.04
C LEU A 10 3.27 7.63 1.87
N PRO A 11 2.12 8.24 2.26
CA PRO A 11 1.93 9.67 2.07
C PRO A 11 3.01 10.51 2.75
N SER A 12 3.41 10.15 3.99
CA SER A 12 4.46 10.87 4.71
C SER A 12 5.80 10.77 4.00
N ILE A 13 6.22 9.58 3.61
CA ILE A 13 7.48 9.35 2.90
C ILE A 13 7.51 10.14 1.60
N LEU A 14 6.44 10.04 0.81
CA LEU A 14 6.35 10.71 -0.48
C LEU A 14 6.37 12.24 -0.37
N VAL A 15 5.66 12.80 0.61
CA VAL A 15 5.65 14.24 0.84
C VAL A 15 7.00 14.73 1.38
N THR A 16 7.71 13.92 2.13
CA THR A 16 9.05 14.25 2.62
C THR A 16 10.04 14.33 1.46
N GLU A 17 10.00 13.37 0.53
CA GLU A 17 10.95 13.24 -0.56
C GLU A 17 10.61 14.11 -1.78
N ALA A 18 9.34 14.17 -2.17
CA ALA A 18 8.89 14.85 -3.41
C ALA A 18 8.02 16.07 -3.15
N LYS A 19 7.88 16.51 -1.90
CA LYS A 19 7.09 17.69 -1.52
C LYS A 19 5.66 17.62 -2.08
N ARG A 20 5.19 18.70 -2.72
CA ARG A 20 3.83 18.78 -3.32
C ARG A 20 3.73 18.14 -4.71
N ASP A 21 4.87 17.94 -5.39
CA ASP A 21 4.93 17.34 -6.72
C ASP A 21 4.62 15.84 -6.70
N VAL A 22 4.53 15.24 -5.51
CA VAL A 22 4.19 13.84 -5.32
C VAL A 22 2.93 13.42 -6.09
N THR A 23 1.94 14.28 -6.19
CA THR A 23 0.68 13.99 -6.91
C THR A 23 0.94 13.74 -8.39
N ILE A 24 1.78 14.58 -9.02
CA ILE A 24 2.14 14.47 -10.44
C ILE A 24 2.98 13.20 -10.65
N ILE A 25 3.98 13.01 -9.79
CA ILE A 25 4.85 11.83 -9.83
C ILE A 25 4.02 10.54 -9.70
N PHE A 26 3.06 10.53 -8.78
CA PHE A 26 2.24 9.36 -8.53
C PHE A 26 1.32 9.02 -9.71
N ILE A 27 0.76 10.02 -10.39
CA ILE A 27 -0.03 9.83 -11.63
C ILE A 27 0.84 9.19 -12.72
N LEU A 28 2.09 9.67 -12.91
CA LEU A 28 3.02 9.08 -13.86
C LEU A 28 3.32 7.62 -13.54
N VAL A 29 3.51 7.31 -12.26
CA VAL A 29 3.75 5.93 -11.81
C VAL A 29 2.53 5.04 -12.05
N ILE A 30 1.30 5.52 -11.82
CA ILE A 30 0.06 4.78 -12.14
C ILE A 30 0.01 4.40 -13.62
N ILE A 31 0.30 5.34 -14.51
CA ILE A 31 0.31 5.10 -15.96
C ILE A 31 1.36 4.05 -16.31
N LEU A 32 2.59 4.21 -15.82
CA LEU A 32 3.69 3.28 -16.07
C LEU A 32 3.37 1.87 -15.54
N TYR A 33 2.77 1.78 -14.36
CA TYR A 33 2.31 0.52 -13.78
C TYR A 33 1.29 -0.19 -14.66
N GLY A 34 0.32 0.54 -15.20
CA GLY A 34 -0.66 0.02 -16.16
C GLY A 34 -0.01 -0.52 -17.44
N CYS A 35 1.00 0.17 -17.97
CA CYS A 35 1.79 -0.28 -19.12
C CYS A 35 2.53 -1.59 -18.80
N ILE A 36 3.16 -1.67 -17.63
CA ILE A 36 3.90 -2.88 -17.22
C ILE A 36 2.97 -4.07 -17.02
N LEU A 37 1.83 -3.91 -16.35
CA LEU A 37 0.86 -5.00 -16.21
C LEU A 37 0.33 -5.48 -17.57
N THR A 38 0.10 -4.56 -18.49
CA THR A 38 -0.32 -4.91 -19.87
C THR A 38 0.76 -5.68 -20.58
N PHE A 39 2.02 -5.27 -20.44
CA PHE A 39 3.19 -5.98 -20.97
C PHE A 39 3.31 -7.38 -20.36
N TYR A 40 3.19 -7.50 -19.03
CA TYR A 40 3.20 -8.80 -18.34
C TYR A 40 2.06 -9.71 -18.82
N ASN A 41 0.85 -9.18 -18.98
CA ASN A 41 -0.28 -9.97 -19.48
C ASN A 41 -0.05 -10.52 -20.88
N ARG A 42 0.69 -9.79 -21.73
CA ARG A 42 1.00 -10.21 -23.10
C ARG A 42 2.12 -11.25 -23.15
N PHE A 43 3.14 -11.10 -22.30
CA PHE A 43 4.38 -11.86 -22.35
C PHE A 43 4.58 -12.83 -21.18
N TYR A 44 3.58 -13.07 -20.31
CA TYR A 44 3.73 -13.88 -19.09
C TYR A 44 4.31 -15.27 -19.32
N ARG A 45 4.08 -15.89 -20.50
CA ARG A 45 4.59 -17.23 -20.83
C ARG A 45 6.12 -17.28 -20.95
N TYR A 46 6.75 -16.17 -21.28
CA TYR A 46 8.20 -16.10 -21.49
C TYR A 46 8.99 -15.89 -20.20
N PHE A 47 8.39 -15.26 -19.19
CA PHE A 47 9.10 -14.87 -17.96
C PHE A 47 9.32 -16.01 -16.97
N LEU A 48 8.54 -17.08 -17.00
CA LEU A 48 8.56 -18.13 -15.97
C LEU A 48 9.47 -19.31 -16.30
N VAL A 49 10.20 -19.28 -17.41
CA VAL A 49 10.90 -20.45 -17.94
C VAL A 49 12.28 -20.68 -17.33
N HIS A 50 13.00 -19.63 -16.91
CA HIS A 50 14.39 -19.77 -16.49
C HIS A 50 14.57 -19.91 -14.96
N SER A 51 15.31 -20.95 -14.52
CA SER A 51 15.57 -21.22 -13.07
C SER A 51 16.26 -20.07 -12.35
N PHE A 52 17.14 -19.35 -13.04
CA PHE A 52 17.84 -18.18 -12.51
C PHE A 52 16.88 -17.07 -12.04
N PHE A 53 15.85 -16.74 -12.84
CA PHE A 53 14.87 -15.73 -12.46
C PHE A 53 14.03 -16.15 -11.26
N LYS A 54 13.78 -17.45 -11.09
CA LYS A 54 13.07 -17.97 -9.90
C LYS A 54 13.87 -17.72 -8.62
N TRP A 55 15.19 -17.95 -8.65
CA TRP A 55 16.06 -17.70 -7.50
C TRP A 55 16.16 -16.23 -7.15
N LEU A 56 16.37 -15.35 -8.16
CA LEU A 56 16.33 -13.90 -7.97
C LEU A 56 15.03 -13.44 -7.33
N TYR A 57 13.92 -14.01 -7.80
CA TYR A 57 12.60 -13.70 -7.28
C TYR A 57 12.44 -14.11 -5.81
N VAL A 58 12.90 -15.31 -5.44
CA VAL A 58 12.87 -15.79 -4.05
C VAL A 58 13.70 -14.87 -3.14
N VAL A 59 14.92 -14.53 -3.55
CA VAL A 59 15.79 -13.63 -2.76
C VAL A 59 15.16 -12.26 -2.60
N TYR A 60 14.68 -11.68 -3.69
CA TYR A 60 14.00 -10.39 -3.69
C TYR A 60 12.80 -10.37 -2.71
N TRP A 61 11.92 -11.37 -2.79
CA TRP A 61 10.74 -11.45 -1.90
C TRP A 61 11.12 -11.77 -0.47
N SER A 62 12.17 -12.54 -0.22
CA SER A 62 12.65 -12.78 1.15
C SER A 62 13.08 -11.48 1.83
N ILE A 63 13.82 -10.62 1.13
CA ILE A 63 14.22 -9.30 1.65
C ILE A 63 12.96 -8.46 1.92
N ASN A 64 12.01 -8.44 0.99
CA ASN A 64 10.78 -7.65 1.15
C ASN A 64 9.91 -8.12 2.31
N VAL A 65 9.82 -9.43 2.56
CA VAL A 65 9.10 -10.00 3.71
C VAL A 65 9.75 -9.55 5.02
N ILE A 66 11.09 -9.56 5.10
CA ILE A 66 11.80 -9.08 6.30
C ILE A 66 11.47 -7.62 6.57
N VAL A 67 11.61 -6.76 5.57
CA VAL A 67 11.27 -5.32 5.68
C VAL A 67 9.83 -5.12 6.12
N LEU A 68 8.91 -5.91 5.57
CA LEU A 68 7.50 -5.88 5.88
C LEU A 68 7.23 -6.27 7.34
N VAL A 69 7.84 -7.35 7.85
CA VAL A 69 7.69 -7.82 9.23
C VAL A 69 8.21 -6.77 10.22
N VAL A 70 9.40 -6.22 9.95
CA VAL A 70 10.00 -5.18 10.80
C VAL A 70 9.11 -3.93 10.85
N SER A 71 8.64 -3.49 9.71
CA SER A 71 7.80 -2.31 9.56
C SER A 71 6.45 -2.49 10.27
N LEU A 72 5.80 -3.64 10.08
CA LEU A 72 4.52 -3.97 10.74
C LEU A 72 4.69 -4.06 12.27
N THR A 73 5.78 -4.69 12.74
CA THR A 73 6.12 -4.76 14.17
C THR A 73 6.27 -3.35 14.77
N SER A 74 6.96 -2.46 14.05
CA SER A 74 7.16 -1.07 14.49
C SER A 74 5.84 -0.30 14.64
N THR A 75 4.93 -0.45 13.64
CA THR A 75 3.61 0.20 13.70
C THR A 75 2.75 -0.37 14.81
N LEU A 76 2.71 -1.70 14.97
CA LEU A 76 1.94 -2.33 16.05
C LEU A 76 2.44 -1.91 17.43
N LYS A 77 3.76 -1.81 17.63
CA LYS A 77 4.32 -1.30 18.89
C LYS A 77 3.90 0.13 19.15
N ARG A 78 3.89 1.00 18.15
CA ARG A 78 3.53 2.42 18.31
C ARG A 78 2.05 2.64 18.64
N TRP A 79 1.16 1.86 18.04
CA TRP A 79 -0.27 2.16 18.11
C TRP A 79 -1.10 1.25 19.02
N LEU A 80 -0.66 0.00 19.21
CA LEU A 80 -1.47 -1.01 19.90
C LEU A 80 -0.76 -1.71 21.04
N MET A 81 0.51 -2.05 20.86
CA MET A 81 1.23 -2.98 21.72
C MET A 81 2.47 -2.34 22.35
N PHE A 82 2.31 -1.18 23.00
CA PHE A 82 3.42 -0.38 23.56
C PHE A 82 4.34 -1.18 24.48
N ASN A 83 3.77 -2.03 25.32
CA ASN A 83 4.49 -2.78 26.34
C ASN A 83 4.88 -4.20 25.91
N THR A 84 4.48 -4.63 24.69
CA THR A 84 4.77 -5.97 24.21
C THR A 84 6.19 -6.05 23.62
N PRO A 85 7.01 -7.03 24.01
CA PRO A 85 8.30 -7.24 23.39
C PRO A 85 8.18 -7.46 21.88
N ALA A 86 9.08 -6.85 21.09
CA ALA A 86 9.04 -6.94 19.62
C ALA A 86 9.08 -8.39 19.13
N LEU A 87 9.81 -9.26 19.82
CA LEU A 87 9.94 -10.68 19.48
C LEU A 87 8.59 -11.40 19.50
N VAL A 88 7.73 -11.11 20.50
CA VAL A 88 6.39 -11.71 20.60
C VAL A 88 5.53 -11.30 19.39
N ILE A 89 5.59 -10.02 19.02
CA ILE A 89 4.85 -9.52 17.85
C ILE A 89 5.35 -10.18 16.57
N ILE A 90 6.67 -10.31 16.40
CA ILE A 90 7.28 -10.98 15.23
C ILE A 90 6.83 -12.43 15.16
N VAL A 91 6.83 -13.18 16.29
CA VAL A 91 6.38 -14.57 16.33
C VAL A 91 4.91 -14.69 15.93
N LEU A 92 4.05 -13.79 16.42
CA LEU A 92 2.64 -13.79 16.04
C LEU A 92 2.44 -13.54 14.55
N ILE A 93 3.18 -12.56 13.97
CA ILE A 93 3.15 -12.29 12.52
C ILE A 93 3.60 -13.54 11.73
N LEU A 94 4.70 -14.16 12.14
CA LEU A 94 5.23 -15.35 11.47
C LEU A 94 4.29 -16.54 11.56
N LEU A 95 3.56 -16.73 12.66
CA LEU A 95 2.53 -17.77 12.78
C LEU A 95 1.40 -17.54 11.77
N VAL A 96 0.93 -16.31 11.60
CA VAL A 96 -0.11 -15.98 10.60
C VAL A 96 0.43 -16.21 9.18
N CYS A 97 1.68 -15.80 8.90
CA CYS A 97 2.34 -16.08 7.62
C CYS A 97 2.44 -17.58 7.34
N PHE A 98 2.86 -18.36 8.34
CA PHE A 98 2.96 -19.81 8.23
C PHE A 98 1.61 -20.46 7.94
N TYR A 99 0.56 -20.03 8.63
CA TYR A 99 -0.81 -20.47 8.33
C TYR A 99 -1.22 -20.16 6.88
N GLY A 100 -0.88 -18.96 6.39
CA GLY A 100 -1.13 -18.59 4.99
C GLY A 100 -0.40 -19.49 3.98
N VAL A 101 0.85 -19.88 4.29
CA VAL A 101 1.66 -20.75 3.41
C VAL A 101 1.12 -22.19 3.40
N VAL A 102 0.67 -22.70 4.55
CA VAL A 102 0.12 -24.07 4.66
C VAL A 102 -1.28 -24.16 4.07
N SER A 103 -1.99 -23.06 3.97
CA SER A 103 -3.32 -23.01 3.38
C SER A 103 -3.28 -23.26 1.86
N ARG A 104 -4.41 -23.68 1.28
CA ARG A 104 -4.51 -23.87 -0.18
C ARG A 104 -4.38 -22.52 -0.89
N ALA A 105 -3.68 -22.50 -2.03
CA ALA A 105 -3.51 -21.31 -2.85
C ALA A 105 -4.83 -20.59 -3.21
N GLU A 106 -5.91 -21.35 -3.36
CA GLU A 106 -7.26 -20.82 -3.60
C GLU A 106 -7.77 -19.98 -2.42
N THR A 107 -7.50 -20.42 -1.18
CA THR A 107 -7.87 -19.68 0.03
C THR A 107 -7.14 -18.35 0.07
N THR A 108 -5.84 -18.36 -0.19
CA THR A 108 -5.00 -17.15 -0.22
C THR A 108 -5.45 -16.17 -1.31
N ILE A 109 -5.86 -16.65 -2.48
CA ILE A 109 -6.38 -15.82 -3.57
C ILE A 109 -7.75 -15.20 -3.22
N ASN A 110 -8.58 -15.90 -2.43
CA ASN A 110 -9.93 -15.44 -2.09
C ASN A 110 -9.97 -14.47 -0.89
N ILE A 111 -8.95 -14.45 -0.03
CA ILE A 111 -8.88 -13.53 1.11
C ILE A 111 -9.07 -12.04 0.69
N PRO A 112 -8.48 -11.54 -0.41
CA PRO A 112 -8.69 -10.16 -0.86
C PRO A 112 -10.16 -9.78 -1.05
N VAL A 113 -11.03 -10.73 -1.41
CA VAL A 113 -12.45 -10.46 -1.64
C VAL A 113 -13.13 -9.99 -0.35
N PHE A 114 -12.72 -10.54 0.81
CA PHE A 114 -13.23 -10.11 2.11
C PHE A 114 -12.70 -8.75 2.55
N ILE A 115 -11.59 -8.31 1.98
CA ILE A 115 -10.97 -7.03 2.31
C ILE A 115 -11.62 -5.86 1.56
N ILE A 116 -12.19 -6.11 0.38
CA ILE A 116 -12.80 -5.06 -0.44
C ILE A 116 -13.85 -4.25 0.33
N PRO A 117 -14.81 -4.84 1.07
CA PRO A 117 -15.76 -4.07 1.87
C PRO A 117 -15.07 -3.20 2.93
N LEU A 118 -14.01 -3.70 3.55
CA LEU A 118 -13.26 -2.97 4.58
C LEU A 118 -12.50 -1.76 3.99
N ILE A 119 -11.98 -1.92 2.78
CA ILE A 119 -11.36 -0.82 2.02
C ILE A 119 -12.41 0.25 1.69
N VAL A 120 -13.61 -0.16 1.29
CA VAL A 120 -14.70 0.78 1.01
C VAL A 120 -15.08 1.56 2.28
N ILE A 121 -15.22 0.88 3.42
CA ILE A 121 -15.49 1.53 4.72
C ILE A 121 -14.38 2.54 5.05
N PHE A 122 -13.11 2.14 4.87
CA PHE A 122 -11.96 3.02 5.08
C PHE A 122 -12.03 4.28 4.22
N LEU A 123 -12.32 4.13 2.92
CA LEU A 123 -12.44 5.25 2.00
C LEU A 123 -13.60 6.18 2.38
N VAL A 124 -14.76 5.62 2.73
CA VAL A 124 -15.92 6.40 3.18
C VAL A 124 -15.57 7.19 4.46
N THR A 125 -14.81 6.58 5.37
CA THR A 125 -14.35 7.27 6.58
C THR A 125 -13.38 8.42 6.24
N LEU A 126 -12.46 8.21 5.31
CA LEU A 126 -11.56 9.28 4.85
C LEU A 126 -12.30 10.43 4.17
N LEU A 127 -13.40 10.17 3.46
CA LEU A 127 -14.20 11.22 2.83
C LEU A 127 -14.88 12.14 3.85
N ARG A 128 -15.08 11.72 5.10
CA ARG A 128 -15.63 12.59 6.16
C ARG A 128 -14.72 13.75 6.50
N VAL A 129 -13.42 13.64 6.20
CA VAL A 129 -12.43 14.69 6.44
C VAL A 129 -12.49 15.82 5.40
N VAL A 130 -13.21 15.62 4.29
CA VAL A 130 -13.28 16.58 3.18
C VAL A 130 -13.63 18.01 3.63
N PRO A 131 -14.54 18.25 4.58
CA PRO A 131 -14.85 19.61 5.05
C PRO A 131 -13.68 20.32 5.76
N GLU A 132 -12.72 19.55 6.27
CA GLU A 132 -11.56 20.08 7.02
C GLU A 132 -10.36 20.34 6.11
N LEU A 133 -10.44 19.93 4.84
CA LEU A 133 -9.34 20.04 3.87
C LEU A 133 -9.08 21.48 3.45
N ARG A 134 -7.81 21.84 3.43
CA ARG A 134 -7.35 23.20 3.09
C ARG A 134 -6.67 23.20 1.74
N VAL A 135 -7.41 23.58 0.69
CA VAL A 135 -6.96 23.52 -0.71
C VAL A 135 -5.68 24.32 -0.95
N TYR A 136 -5.46 25.43 -0.22
CA TYR A 136 -4.25 26.23 -0.38
C TYR A 136 -2.96 25.49 0.00
N GLN A 137 -3.06 24.42 0.80
CA GLN A 137 -1.91 23.58 1.17
C GLN A 137 -1.38 22.72 0.01
N PHE A 138 -2.14 22.62 -1.08
CA PHE A 138 -1.70 21.90 -2.29
C PHE A 138 -0.58 22.62 -3.03
N PHE A 139 -0.45 23.93 -2.86
CA PHE A 139 0.56 24.76 -3.52
C PHE A 139 1.77 25.03 -2.63
N PRO A 140 2.97 25.35 -3.19
CA PRO A 140 3.29 25.43 -4.61
C PRO A 140 3.55 24.06 -5.25
N LEU A 141 3.25 23.95 -6.56
CA LEU A 141 3.65 22.82 -7.41
C LEU A 141 4.98 23.16 -8.10
N PHE A 142 5.71 22.12 -8.53
CA PHE A 142 7.02 22.22 -9.19
C PHE A 142 8.12 22.87 -8.32
N ASP A 143 8.04 22.66 -6.99
CA ASP A 143 9.03 23.14 -6.01
C ASP A 143 10.12 22.09 -5.71
N SER A 144 10.06 20.94 -6.35
CA SER A 144 11.01 19.86 -6.12
C SER A 144 12.18 19.91 -7.11
N THR A 145 13.37 19.60 -6.61
CA THR A 145 14.57 19.43 -7.43
C THR A 145 14.53 18.12 -8.23
N LYS A 146 15.40 17.99 -9.24
CA LYS A 146 15.49 16.75 -10.04
C LYS A 146 15.81 15.53 -9.18
N GLY A 147 16.62 15.68 -8.13
CA GLY A 147 16.95 14.60 -7.20
C GLY A 147 15.74 14.17 -6.38
N GLU A 148 14.98 15.12 -5.84
CA GLU A 148 13.74 14.88 -5.11
C GLU A 148 12.67 14.23 -6.01
N TRP A 149 12.60 14.60 -7.27
CA TRP A 149 11.72 13.95 -8.26
C TRP A 149 12.06 12.46 -8.43
N LEU A 150 13.36 12.14 -8.58
CA LEU A 150 13.81 10.76 -8.73
C LEU A 150 13.51 9.95 -7.47
N GLN A 151 13.80 10.48 -6.30
CA GLN A 151 13.51 9.82 -5.03
C GLN A 151 12.01 9.60 -4.85
N GLY A 152 11.18 10.63 -5.07
CA GLY A 152 9.74 10.54 -5.04
C GLY A 152 9.19 9.48 -6.02
N PHE A 153 9.76 9.39 -7.23
CA PHE A 153 9.40 8.38 -8.21
C PHE A 153 9.71 6.97 -7.71
N LEU A 154 10.89 6.73 -7.12
CA LEU A 154 11.28 5.42 -6.60
C LEU A 154 10.38 4.99 -5.43
N PHE A 155 10.06 5.91 -4.51
CA PHE A 155 9.14 5.61 -3.42
C PHE A 155 7.70 5.42 -3.91
N ALA A 156 7.24 6.20 -4.88
CA ALA A 156 5.94 5.99 -5.50
C ALA A 156 5.87 4.63 -6.22
N TRP A 157 6.96 4.23 -6.88
CA TRP A 157 7.08 2.91 -7.50
C TRP A 157 6.99 1.78 -6.48
N TYR A 158 7.59 1.97 -5.30
CA TYR A 158 7.50 1.01 -4.20
C TYR A 158 6.05 0.73 -3.76
N ALA A 159 5.15 1.70 -3.88
CA ALA A 159 3.73 1.51 -3.60
C ALA A 159 3.06 0.46 -4.51
N PHE A 160 3.58 0.28 -5.73
CA PHE A 160 3.09 -0.68 -6.71
C PHE A 160 3.92 -1.97 -6.77
N MET A 161 4.76 -2.20 -5.80
CA MET A 161 5.53 -3.43 -5.65
C MET A 161 4.60 -4.64 -5.58
N GLY A 162 4.96 -5.72 -6.28
CA GLY A 162 4.10 -6.90 -6.41
C GLY A 162 3.41 -7.01 -7.79
N ALA A 163 3.71 -6.11 -8.74
CA ALA A 163 3.28 -6.26 -10.13
C ALA A 163 3.69 -7.60 -10.73
N GLU A 164 4.85 -8.08 -10.33
CA GLU A 164 5.43 -9.36 -10.75
C GLU A 164 4.65 -10.58 -10.23
N LEU A 165 3.91 -10.45 -9.12
CA LEU A 165 3.00 -11.49 -8.64
C LEU A 165 1.92 -11.81 -9.68
N PHE A 166 1.54 -10.81 -10.48
CA PHE A 166 0.63 -11.04 -11.59
C PHE A 166 1.14 -12.11 -12.55
N LEU A 167 2.46 -12.18 -12.80
CA LEU A 167 3.06 -13.21 -13.66
C LEU A 167 2.84 -14.61 -13.09
N ILE A 168 2.95 -14.78 -11.76
CA ILE A 168 2.77 -16.07 -11.09
C ILE A 168 1.31 -16.46 -11.08
N PHE A 169 0.43 -15.57 -10.64
CA PHE A 169 -0.99 -15.87 -10.47
C PHE A 169 -1.75 -15.90 -11.79
N ARG A 170 -1.23 -15.29 -12.87
CA ARG A 170 -1.87 -15.26 -14.17
C ARG A 170 -2.20 -16.65 -14.71
N ARG A 171 -1.40 -17.65 -14.40
CA ARG A 171 -1.63 -19.06 -14.81
C ARG A 171 -2.86 -19.68 -14.15
N TYR A 172 -3.28 -19.22 -12.97
CA TYR A 172 -4.47 -19.70 -12.28
C TYR A 172 -5.75 -19.01 -12.74
N VAL A 173 -5.63 -17.93 -13.50
CA VAL A 173 -6.78 -17.18 -14.00
C VAL A 173 -7.26 -17.81 -15.31
N ILE A 174 -8.40 -18.51 -15.26
CA ILE A 174 -9.00 -19.21 -16.42
C ILE A 174 -9.52 -18.20 -17.43
N LYS A 175 -10.11 -17.10 -16.97
CA LYS A 175 -10.69 -16.07 -17.84
C LYS A 175 -9.63 -15.22 -18.54
N LYS A 176 -9.94 -14.76 -19.75
CA LYS A 176 -9.07 -13.85 -20.51
C LYS A 176 -8.99 -12.50 -19.78
N VAL A 177 -7.80 -12.11 -19.38
CA VAL A 177 -7.55 -10.77 -18.80
C VAL A 177 -7.41 -9.79 -19.96
N THR A 178 -8.33 -8.85 -20.07
CA THR A 178 -8.34 -7.80 -21.09
C THR A 178 -7.59 -6.56 -20.61
N VAL A 179 -7.09 -5.76 -21.54
CA VAL A 179 -6.45 -4.47 -21.22
C VAL A 179 -7.41 -3.55 -20.46
N LYS A 180 -8.71 -3.58 -20.83
CA LYS A 180 -9.75 -2.82 -20.11
C LYS A 180 -9.84 -3.21 -18.64
N LEU A 181 -9.77 -4.50 -18.33
CA LEU A 181 -9.81 -4.99 -16.94
C LEU A 181 -8.57 -4.52 -16.16
N ILE A 182 -7.39 -4.57 -16.79
CA ILE A 182 -6.15 -4.05 -16.20
C ILE A 182 -6.28 -2.54 -15.94
N ALA A 183 -6.76 -1.77 -16.90
CA ALA A 183 -6.95 -0.33 -16.74
C ALA A 183 -7.90 0.00 -15.59
N VAL A 184 -9.05 -0.69 -15.48
CA VAL A 184 -9.99 -0.52 -14.37
C VAL A 184 -9.33 -0.85 -13.02
N PHE A 185 -8.62 -1.96 -12.94
CA PHE A 185 -7.91 -2.37 -11.72
C PHE A 185 -6.86 -1.32 -11.30
N VAL A 186 -6.02 -0.88 -12.24
CA VAL A 186 -4.99 0.13 -12.00
C VAL A 186 -5.60 1.47 -11.58
N SER A 187 -6.71 1.88 -12.22
CA SER A 187 -7.42 3.11 -11.86
C SER A 187 -8.01 3.07 -10.47
N ILE A 188 -8.56 1.93 -10.05
CA ILE A 188 -9.10 1.76 -8.69
C ILE A 188 -7.97 1.82 -7.67
N ILE A 189 -6.96 0.97 -7.81
CA ILE A 189 -5.84 0.89 -6.86
C ILE A 189 -5.05 2.21 -6.82
N GLY A 190 -4.69 2.74 -7.99
CA GLY A 190 -3.96 4.00 -8.10
C GLY A 190 -4.77 5.18 -7.58
N GLY A 191 -6.07 5.22 -7.90
CA GLY A 191 -6.99 6.25 -7.42
C GLY A 191 -7.13 6.26 -5.90
N MET A 192 -7.18 5.08 -5.28
CA MET A 192 -7.22 4.96 -3.82
C MET A 192 -5.96 5.52 -3.16
N HIS A 193 -4.78 5.16 -3.66
CA HIS A 193 -3.52 5.71 -3.15
C HIS A 193 -3.43 7.22 -3.37
N LEU A 194 -3.83 7.68 -4.56
CA LEU A 194 -3.83 9.09 -4.90
C LEU A 194 -4.77 9.89 -3.97
N LEU A 195 -5.96 9.35 -3.69
CA LEU A 195 -6.90 9.94 -2.73
C LEU A 195 -6.26 10.08 -1.33
N ALA A 196 -5.62 9.04 -0.83
CA ALA A 196 -4.94 9.07 0.45
C ALA A 196 -3.81 10.12 0.51
N ILE A 197 -3.02 10.23 -0.57
CA ILE A 197 -1.96 11.23 -0.70
C ILE A 197 -2.56 12.64 -0.71
N ILE A 198 -3.59 12.89 -1.52
CA ILE A 198 -4.24 14.18 -1.63
C ILE A 198 -4.86 14.59 -0.29
N ILE A 199 -5.58 13.71 0.39
CA ILE A 199 -6.16 13.98 1.72
C ILE A 199 -5.05 14.37 2.70
N THR A 200 -3.96 13.60 2.74
CA THR A 200 -2.81 13.91 3.62
C THR A 200 -2.22 15.28 3.32
N LEU A 201 -2.02 15.60 2.03
CA LEU A 201 -1.46 16.89 1.58
C LEU A 201 -2.35 18.08 1.95
N LEU A 202 -3.67 17.90 1.91
CA LEU A 202 -4.63 18.97 2.17
C LEU A 202 -4.99 19.11 3.66
N TYR A 203 -4.79 18.04 4.44
CA TYR A 203 -5.10 18.03 5.87
C TYR A 203 -3.96 18.58 6.72
N PHE A 204 -2.71 18.12 6.45
CA PHE A 204 -1.55 18.52 7.25
C PHE A 204 -0.73 19.62 6.56
N PRO A 205 -0.28 20.63 7.33
CA PRO A 205 0.76 21.55 6.90
C PRO A 205 2.05 20.80 6.52
N ARG A 206 2.83 21.36 5.60
CA ARG A 206 4.07 20.75 5.09
C ARG A 206 5.06 20.37 6.19
N VAL A 207 5.18 21.19 7.22
CA VAL A 207 6.11 20.93 8.33
C VAL A 207 5.67 19.71 9.13
N GLU A 208 4.40 19.64 9.47
CA GLU A 208 3.83 18.55 10.27
C GLU A 208 3.85 17.21 9.52
N THR A 209 3.61 17.22 8.22
CA THR A 209 3.61 15.98 7.41
C THR A 209 4.96 15.25 7.46
N LYS A 210 6.06 15.98 7.62
CA LYS A 210 7.41 15.38 7.74
C LYS A 210 7.64 14.68 9.08
N GLU A 211 6.98 15.11 10.13
CA GLU A 211 7.15 14.58 11.47
C GLU A 211 6.19 13.42 11.76
N ILE A 212 5.08 13.35 11.01
CA ILE A 212 4.05 12.33 11.20
C ILE A 212 4.35 11.13 10.31
N LEU A 213 4.74 10.00 10.90
CA LEU A 213 5.08 8.79 10.15
C LEU A 213 3.86 8.10 9.52
N GLU A 214 2.72 8.12 10.20
CA GLU A 214 1.48 7.47 9.76
C GLU A 214 0.31 8.47 9.71
N PRO A 215 0.30 9.42 8.76
CA PRO A 215 -0.67 10.52 8.74
C PRO A 215 -2.12 10.03 8.62
N LEU A 216 -2.37 8.96 7.88
CA LEU A 216 -3.72 8.41 7.74
C LEU A 216 -4.27 7.85 9.05
N LEU A 217 -3.44 7.27 9.90
CA LEU A 217 -3.88 6.81 11.22
C LEU A 217 -4.20 7.98 12.16
N TYR A 218 -3.44 9.07 12.07
CA TYR A 218 -3.74 10.30 12.82
C TYR A 218 -5.08 10.90 12.38
N ILE A 219 -5.34 10.96 11.07
CA ILE A 219 -6.63 11.41 10.54
C ILE A 219 -7.76 10.54 11.06
N LEU A 220 -7.60 9.21 11.02
CA LEU A 220 -8.62 8.27 11.52
C LEU A 220 -8.84 8.38 13.03
N ASN A 221 -7.77 8.60 13.79
CA ASN A 221 -7.87 8.77 15.25
C ASN A 221 -8.58 10.07 15.63
N ALA A 222 -8.42 11.12 14.82
CA ALA A 222 -9.13 12.39 15.00
C ALA A 222 -10.64 12.31 14.67
N GLN A 223 -11.06 11.29 13.91
CA GLN A 223 -12.46 11.09 13.52
C GLN A 223 -13.20 10.28 14.59
N GLU A 224 -14.00 10.96 15.41
CA GLU A 224 -14.92 10.28 16.31
C GLU A 224 -16.17 9.84 15.53
N VAL A 225 -16.41 8.52 15.47
CA VAL A 225 -17.66 7.95 14.95
C VAL A 225 -18.53 7.50 16.11
N MET A 226 -19.82 7.79 16.03
CA MET A 226 -20.81 7.63 17.10
C MET A 226 -20.75 6.28 17.85
N PHE A 227 -20.30 5.21 17.19
CA PHE A 227 -20.18 3.86 17.75
C PHE A 227 -18.73 3.35 17.92
N LEU A 228 -17.72 4.02 17.33
CA LEU A 228 -16.34 3.60 17.31
C LEU A 228 -15.42 4.80 17.59
N LYS A 229 -15.06 4.99 18.85
CA LYS A 229 -14.16 6.08 19.27
C LYS A 229 -12.74 5.95 18.74
N ARG A 230 -12.32 4.75 18.32
CA ARG A 230 -10.96 4.42 17.89
C ARG A 230 -10.99 3.65 16.57
N LEU A 231 -11.30 4.34 15.47
CA LEU A 231 -11.29 3.77 14.11
C LEU A 231 -9.90 3.35 13.64
N ASP A 232 -8.88 4.08 14.07
CA ASP A 232 -7.48 3.75 13.81
C ASP A 232 -7.14 2.33 14.25
N ILE A 233 -7.53 1.93 15.45
CA ILE A 233 -7.31 0.59 16.01
C ILE A 233 -8.02 -0.47 15.17
N PHE A 234 -9.28 -0.23 14.79
CA PHE A 234 -10.04 -1.16 13.98
C PHE A 234 -9.35 -1.47 12.63
N PHE A 235 -8.87 -0.42 11.95
CA PHE A 235 -8.16 -0.60 10.69
C PHE A 235 -6.78 -1.24 10.86
N ILE A 236 -6.05 -0.97 11.94
CA ILE A 236 -4.78 -1.62 12.24
C ILE A 236 -4.98 -3.13 12.46
N TYR A 237 -6.02 -3.55 13.20
CA TYR A 237 -6.32 -4.96 13.39
C TYR A 237 -6.64 -5.67 12.07
N ILE A 238 -7.43 -5.05 11.22
CA ILE A 238 -7.72 -5.59 9.90
C ILE A 238 -6.43 -5.78 9.10
N TRP A 239 -5.58 -4.78 9.07
CA TRP A 239 -4.31 -4.86 8.36
C TRP A 239 -3.37 -5.89 8.95
N PHE A 240 -3.36 -6.05 10.27
CA PHE A 240 -2.56 -7.06 10.95
C PHE A 240 -2.95 -8.49 10.54
N ILE A 241 -4.25 -8.77 10.46
CA ILE A 241 -4.75 -10.10 10.10
C ILE A 241 -4.55 -10.38 8.60
N VAL A 242 -4.78 -9.38 7.79
CA VAL A 242 -4.82 -9.52 6.33
C VAL A 242 -3.45 -9.60 5.70
N LYS A 243 -2.54 -8.73 6.13
CA LYS A 243 -1.24 -8.55 5.47
C LYS A 243 -0.33 -9.78 5.51
N PRO A 244 -0.22 -10.53 6.62
CA PRO A 244 0.60 -11.74 6.67
C PRO A 244 0.05 -12.91 5.87
N LEU A 245 -1.23 -12.84 5.45
CA LEU A 245 -1.87 -13.90 4.66
C LEU A 245 -1.59 -13.78 3.15
N PHE A 246 -0.94 -12.69 2.72
CA PHE A 246 -0.49 -12.43 1.37
C PHE A 246 1.02 -12.49 1.24
#